data_1586c8c165366b102a549c699dfe298d
#
_entry.id   1586c8c165366b102a549c699dfe298d
#
_cell.length_a   1.000
_cell.length_b   1.000
_cell.length_c   1.000
_cell.angle_alpha   90.00
_cell.angle_beta   90.00
_cell.angle_gamma   90.00
#
_symmetry.space_group_name_H-M   'P 1'
#
loop_
_entity.id
_entity.type
_entity.pdbx_description
1 polymer ?
#
loop_
_entity_poly.entity_id
_entity_poly.type
_entity_poly.pdbx_seq_one_letter_code
_entity_poly.pdbx_strand_id
1 'polypeptide(L)'
;MANDTTDVAKIATQTTAPDKLLEGLVNYDPVPAPVISLYLDARVDQHGQRTFLPFVRKQLSERSKSYENNSDEQKSFDEDFVRIVRYLESEVPPQVQGVAIFACSADSDWFVVGLFEAPFERNRLFVSDRPHLYPLARLVDQYRRYAVVLADTNRAQIFVFAAGRAVEQEQVENVKTKQTKVGGWSQARYQRHVQNYHLQHAKEVVDTLEKIVREENIEHVILAGDEATVIPLLREQMPKTLEEKVIDALSLGIDTPEHELLEESLTVFQRHDSLTDMEKVERLLNEYRADDLGVAGVPETLAALSNGQVEEMLIAAKADSIQYDKEEVEKVLKLYDVDGALPEELDQRTVADELVRRANVLSSARVTFIEDSTRLERLGGVGAFLRYRISEENAVPYEQSDSVPRAKALTTKG
;
A
#
# COMPACT_ATOMS: atom_id res chain seq x y z
N MET A 1 -12.62 51.69 7.06
CA MET A 1 -13.10 50.31 7.31
C MET A 1 -12.23 49.41 6.48
N ALA A 2 -11.15 48.97 7.07
CA ALA A 2 -10.22 48.02 6.44
C ALA A 2 -10.80 46.62 6.64
N ASN A 3 -11.04 45.91 5.54
CA ASN A 3 -11.41 44.49 5.58
C ASN A 3 -10.22 43.70 6.09
N ASP A 4 -10.41 43.13 7.22
CA ASP A 4 -9.56 42.11 7.82
C ASP A 4 -9.79 40.76 7.08
N THR A 5 -9.02 40.56 6.03
CA THR A 5 -8.99 39.33 5.25
C THR A 5 -7.70 38.54 5.52
N THR A 6 -7.30 38.53 6.78
CA THR A 6 -6.16 37.78 7.27
C THR A 6 -6.66 36.81 8.31
N ASP A 7 -6.82 35.57 7.93
CA ASP A 7 -6.66 34.42 8.78
C ASP A 7 -7.68 33.28 8.47
N VAL A 8 -7.49 32.52 7.42
CA VAL A 8 -8.00 31.11 7.34
C VAL A 8 -7.08 30.28 6.44
N ALA A 9 -5.81 30.38 6.64
CA ALA A 9 -4.87 29.41 6.08
C ALA A 9 -4.11 28.74 7.23
N LYS A 10 -4.81 28.07 8.13
CA LYS A 10 -4.19 26.93 8.82
C LYS A 10 -4.05 25.83 7.78
N ILE A 11 -2.83 25.66 7.35
CA ILE A 11 -2.38 24.85 6.22
C ILE A 11 -2.76 23.40 6.49
N ALA A 12 -3.61 22.84 5.61
CA ALA A 12 -3.79 21.40 5.54
C ALA A 12 -2.41 20.75 5.40
N THR A 13 -2.08 19.79 6.25
CA THR A 13 -0.88 18.98 6.04
C THR A 13 -1.12 18.11 4.81
N GLN A 14 -0.46 18.43 3.70
CA GLN A 14 -0.60 17.70 2.45
C GLN A 14 0.54 16.70 2.28
N THR A 15 0.21 15.51 1.82
CA THR A 15 1.20 14.51 1.42
C THR A 15 0.79 13.78 0.14
N THR A 16 1.78 13.40 -0.64
CA THR A 16 1.61 12.54 -1.83
C THR A 16 2.18 11.14 -1.60
N ALA A 17 2.70 10.86 -0.41
CA ALA A 17 3.25 9.58 0.00
C ALA A 17 2.23 8.87 0.92
N PRO A 18 1.53 7.82 0.44
CA PRO A 18 0.48 7.16 1.20
C PRO A 18 1.03 6.40 2.42
N ASP A 19 2.24 5.85 2.33
CA ASP A 19 2.98 5.21 3.42
C ASP A 19 3.20 6.17 4.60
N LYS A 20 3.73 7.37 4.34
CA LYS A 20 3.94 8.40 5.36
C LYS A 20 2.64 8.90 5.97
N LEU A 21 1.59 8.99 5.15
CA LEU A 21 0.26 9.34 5.65
C LEU A 21 -0.26 8.28 6.62
N LEU A 22 -0.16 7.00 6.25
CA LEU A 22 -0.58 5.88 7.08
C LEU A 22 0.20 5.87 8.41
N GLU A 23 1.54 6.02 8.38
CA GLU A 23 2.39 6.10 9.57
C GLU A 23 1.96 7.24 10.53
N GLY A 24 1.57 8.38 9.99
CA GLY A 24 1.03 9.49 10.81
C GLY A 24 -0.32 9.20 11.44
N LEU A 25 -1.19 8.49 10.72
CA LEU A 25 -2.57 8.24 11.14
C LEU A 25 -2.70 7.05 12.11
N VAL A 26 -1.82 6.04 12.04
CA VAL A 26 -1.89 4.88 12.94
C VAL A 26 -1.66 5.24 14.40
N ASN A 27 -0.95 6.33 14.65
CA ASN A 27 -0.64 6.85 16.00
C ASN A 27 -1.63 7.93 16.47
N TYR A 28 -2.73 8.16 15.74
CA TYR A 28 -3.75 9.13 16.16
C TYR A 28 -4.53 8.60 17.36
N ASP A 29 -4.51 9.35 18.44
CA ASP A 29 -5.27 9.03 19.66
C ASP A 29 -6.77 9.25 19.45
N PRO A 30 -7.64 8.38 19.98
CA PRO A 30 -9.09 8.56 19.87
C PRO A 30 -9.53 9.82 20.61
N VAL A 31 -10.45 10.56 19.99
CA VAL A 31 -11.02 11.78 20.57
C VAL A 31 -12.53 11.63 20.74
N PRO A 32 -13.14 12.21 21.80
CA PRO A 32 -14.59 12.17 21.99
C PRO A 32 -15.30 13.18 21.06
N ALA A 33 -15.00 13.09 19.76
CA ALA A 33 -15.52 13.96 18.71
C ALA A 33 -15.54 13.22 17.37
N PRO A 34 -16.40 13.62 16.42
CA PRO A 34 -16.48 12.97 15.13
C PRO A 34 -15.24 13.24 14.29
N VAL A 35 -14.42 12.21 14.08
CA VAL A 35 -13.31 12.21 13.12
C VAL A 35 -13.84 11.77 11.76
N ILE A 36 -13.74 12.63 10.77
CA ILE A 36 -14.13 12.36 9.39
C ILE A 36 -12.95 11.70 8.65
N SER A 37 -13.20 10.57 8.02
CA SER A 37 -12.29 9.92 7.06
C SER A 37 -12.97 9.80 5.71
N LEU A 38 -12.52 10.54 4.72
CA LEU A 38 -13.12 10.63 3.39
C LEU A 38 -12.13 10.12 2.35
N TYR A 39 -12.55 9.13 1.55
CA TYR A 39 -11.80 8.57 0.44
C TYR A 39 -12.56 8.77 -0.86
N LEU A 40 -11.90 9.33 -1.88
CA LEU A 40 -12.52 9.72 -3.13
C LEU A 40 -11.78 9.19 -4.34
N ASP A 41 -12.52 8.60 -5.26
CA ASP A 41 -12.07 8.40 -6.64
C ASP A 41 -12.14 9.77 -7.35
N ALA A 42 -10.96 10.34 -7.62
CA ALA A 42 -10.84 11.67 -8.20
C ALA A 42 -10.57 11.64 -9.71
N ARG A 43 -10.68 10.46 -10.35
CA ARG A 43 -10.58 10.35 -11.81
C ARG A 43 -11.67 11.19 -12.48
N VAL A 44 -11.30 11.75 -13.63
CA VAL A 44 -12.25 12.51 -14.43
C VAL A 44 -13.11 11.56 -15.28
N ASP A 45 -14.34 11.94 -15.52
CA ASP A 45 -15.24 11.23 -16.42
C ASP A 45 -14.90 11.50 -17.91
N GLN A 46 -15.72 10.99 -18.81
CA GLN A 46 -15.57 11.17 -20.27
C GLN A 46 -15.66 12.64 -20.72
N HIS A 47 -16.14 13.54 -19.86
CA HIS A 47 -16.29 14.97 -20.10
C HIS A 47 -15.18 15.79 -19.40
N GLY A 48 -14.20 15.12 -18.78
CA GLY A 48 -13.14 15.77 -18.01
C GLY A 48 -13.60 16.33 -16.66
N GLN A 49 -14.76 15.86 -16.13
CA GLN A 49 -15.32 16.33 -14.87
C GLN A 49 -15.16 15.30 -13.75
N ARG A 50 -14.87 15.77 -12.54
CA ARG A 50 -14.83 14.96 -11.34
C ARG A 50 -16.23 14.79 -10.77
N THR A 51 -16.58 13.56 -10.40
CA THR A 51 -17.95 13.20 -10.00
C THR A 51 -18.13 13.06 -8.49
N PHE A 52 -17.08 13.27 -7.68
CA PHE A 52 -17.13 13.04 -6.25
C PHE A 52 -17.88 14.13 -5.43
N LEU A 53 -17.93 15.39 -5.89
CA LEU A 53 -18.53 16.49 -5.12
C LEU A 53 -20.01 16.27 -4.75
N PRO A 54 -20.89 15.79 -5.66
CA PRO A 54 -22.26 15.46 -5.28
C PRO A 54 -22.36 14.39 -4.20
N PHE A 55 -21.50 13.36 -4.25
CA PHE A 55 -21.41 12.33 -3.22
C PHE A 55 -21.03 12.95 -1.87
N VAL A 56 -19.96 13.74 -1.83
CA VAL A 56 -19.45 14.37 -0.62
C VAL A 56 -20.52 15.24 0.05
N ARG A 57 -21.12 16.16 -0.71
CA ARG A 57 -22.16 17.05 -0.18
C ARG A 57 -23.37 16.29 0.35
N LYS A 58 -23.81 15.26 -0.35
CA LYS A 58 -24.93 14.42 0.07
C LYS A 58 -24.61 13.68 1.36
N GLN A 59 -23.50 12.95 1.41
CA GLN A 59 -23.14 12.11 2.54
C GLN A 59 -22.86 12.93 3.79
N LEU A 60 -22.10 14.04 3.68
CA LEU A 60 -21.83 14.91 4.82
C LEU A 60 -23.11 15.59 5.32
N SER A 61 -24.00 16.06 4.42
CA SER A 61 -25.28 16.64 4.81
C SER A 61 -26.22 15.63 5.50
N GLU A 62 -26.24 14.37 5.05
CA GLU A 62 -27.03 13.32 5.70
C GLU A 62 -26.47 12.99 7.09
N ARG A 63 -25.16 12.91 7.22
CA ARG A 63 -24.50 12.62 8.51
C ARG A 63 -24.66 13.78 9.51
N SER A 64 -24.53 15.04 9.10
CA SER A 64 -24.75 16.20 9.97
C SER A 64 -26.13 16.15 10.64
N LYS A 65 -27.18 15.74 9.91
CA LYS A 65 -28.55 15.61 10.43
C LYS A 65 -28.74 14.48 11.44
N SER A 66 -27.79 13.57 11.58
CA SER A 66 -27.87 12.48 12.57
C SER A 66 -27.44 12.89 13.97
N TYR A 67 -26.79 14.04 14.13
CA TYR A 67 -26.42 14.60 15.43
C TYR A 67 -27.57 15.38 16.06
N GLU A 68 -27.52 15.55 17.37
CA GLU A 68 -28.46 16.45 18.07
C GLU A 68 -28.27 17.90 17.61
N ASN A 69 -29.35 18.58 17.37
CA ASN A 69 -29.31 19.99 16.90
C ASN A 69 -28.53 20.88 17.86
N ASN A 70 -27.54 21.60 17.34
CA ASN A 70 -26.64 22.49 18.08
C ASN A 70 -25.73 21.78 19.10
N SER A 71 -25.58 20.45 19.07
CA SER A 71 -24.55 19.76 19.86
C SER A 71 -23.16 20.22 19.45
N ASP A 72 -22.18 20.00 20.31
CA ASP A 72 -20.79 20.36 19.97
C ASP A 72 -20.22 19.43 18.90
N GLU A 73 -20.67 18.17 18.86
CA GLU A 73 -20.34 17.22 17.77
C GLU A 73 -20.88 17.72 16.42
N GLN A 74 -22.14 18.20 16.36
CA GLN A 74 -22.70 18.74 15.13
C GLN A 74 -21.93 19.98 14.66
N LYS A 75 -21.58 20.88 15.55
CA LYS A 75 -20.81 22.10 15.18
C LYS A 75 -19.44 21.75 14.63
N SER A 76 -18.70 20.90 15.34
CA SER A 76 -17.41 20.41 14.87
C SER A 76 -17.51 19.75 13.48
N PHE A 77 -18.50 18.87 13.31
CA PHE A 77 -18.74 18.19 12.03
C PHE A 77 -19.09 19.16 10.89
N ASP A 78 -19.93 20.17 11.17
CA ASP A 78 -20.35 21.16 10.16
C ASP A 78 -19.19 22.10 9.77
N GLU A 79 -18.30 22.44 10.69
CA GLU A 79 -17.06 23.18 10.40
C GLU A 79 -16.16 22.37 9.45
N ASP A 80 -15.95 21.09 9.76
CA ASP A 80 -15.19 20.18 8.89
C ASP A 80 -15.86 19.99 7.53
N PHE A 81 -17.19 19.88 7.49
CA PHE A 81 -17.94 19.78 6.24
C PHE A 81 -17.65 21.00 5.32
N VAL A 82 -17.76 22.20 5.84
CA VAL A 82 -17.48 23.43 5.07
C VAL A 82 -16.04 23.45 4.58
N ARG A 83 -15.10 23.06 5.43
CA ARG A 83 -13.65 23.02 5.12
C ARG A 83 -13.32 22.01 4.03
N ILE A 84 -13.86 20.79 4.15
CA ILE A 84 -13.68 19.71 3.15
C ILE A 84 -14.22 20.15 1.79
N VAL A 85 -15.45 20.66 1.71
CA VAL A 85 -16.05 21.08 0.43
C VAL A 85 -15.24 22.20 -0.22
N ARG A 86 -14.84 23.21 0.54
CA ARG A 86 -14.00 24.31 0.04
C ARG A 86 -12.68 23.80 -0.53
N TYR A 87 -12.00 22.89 0.20
CA TYR A 87 -10.76 22.28 -0.25
C TYR A 87 -10.93 21.54 -1.58
N LEU A 88 -11.96 20.69 -1.67
CA LEU A 88 -12.21 19.87 -2.86
C LEU A 88 -12.60 20.69 -4.09
N GLU A 89 -13.14 21.89 -3.92
CA GLU A 89 -13.52 22.78 -5.02
C GLU A 89 -12.33 23.55 -5.61
N SER A 90 -11.29 23.84 -4.83
CA SER A 90 -10.25 24.77 -5.23
C SER A 90 -8.83 24.21 -5.24
N GLU A 91 -8.55 23.17 -4.43
CA GLU A 91 -7.17 22.79 -4.12
C GLU A 91 -6.71 21.46 -4.73
N VAL A 92 -7.60 20.68 -5.37
CA VAL A 92 -7.25 19.35 -5.90
C VAL A 92 -6.67 19.46 -7.31
N PRO A 93 -5.36 19.17 -7.52
CA PRO A 93 -4.69 19.28 -8.82
C PRO A 93 -5.26 18.30 -9.87
N PRO A 94 -5.17 18.64 -11.19
CA PRO A 94 -5.74 17.81 -12.26
C PRO A 94 -5.22 16.37 -12.34
N GLN A 95 -3.93 16.15 -12.04
CA GLN A 95 -3.27 14.84 -12.12
C GLN A 95 -3.67 13.88 -11.00
N VAL A 96 -4.30 14.37 -9.94
CA VAL A 96 -4.72 13.57 -8.79
C VAL A 96 -5.89 12.66 -9.17
N GLN A 97 -5.75 11.36 -8.91
CA GLN A 97 -6.76 10.34 -9.15
C GLN A 97 -7.39 9.79 -7.85
N GLY A 98 -6.71 9.94 -6.72
CA GLY A 98 -7.22 9.54 -5.41
C GLY A 98 -7.03 10.64 -4.37
N VAL A 99 -8.06 10.90 -3.58
CA VAL A 99 -8.00 11.87 -2.47
C VAL A 99 -8.43 11.19 -1.19
N ALA A 100 -7.62 11.34 -0.12
CA ALA A 100 -8.00 11.00 1.24
C ALA A 100 -8.00 12.26 2.10
N ILE A 101 -9.06 12.51 2.86
CA ILE A 101 -9.15 13.64 3.78
C ILE A 101 -9.53 13.14 5.16
N PHE A 102 -8.80 13.62 6.16
CA PHE A 102 -9.06 13.36 7.57
C PHE A 102 -9.24 14.69 8.27
N ALA A 103 -10.32 14.83 9.02
CA ALA A 103 -10.68 16.09 9.65
C ALA A 103 -11.34 15.89 11.01
N CYS A 104 -10.98 16.74 11.97
CA CYS A 104 -11.64 16.87 13.26
C CYS A 104 -11.40 18.30 13.81
N SER A 105 -12.35 19.20 13.65
CA SER A 105 -12.24 20.59 14.12
C SER A 105 -12.18 20.67 15.65
N ALA A 106 -12.78 19.73 16.36
CA ALA A 106 -12.72 19.66 17.83
C ALA A 106 -11.32 19.29 18.34
N ASP A 107 -10.48 18.62 17.52
CA ASP A 107 -9.09 18.31 17.85
C ASP A 107 -8.14 19.34 17.22
N SER A 108 -8.05 20.52 17.84
CA SER A 108 -7.09 21.56 17.43
C SER A 108 -7.15 21.93 15.95
N ASP A 109 -8.33 21.88 15.33
CA ASP A 109 -8.54 22.09 13.90
C ASP A 109 -7.76 21.08 13.01
N TRP A 110 -7.60 19.85 13.46
CA TRP A 110 -6.86 18.83 12.73
C TRP A 110 -7.44 18.57 11.34
N PHE A 111 -6.58 18.68 10.33
CA PHE A 111 -6.96 18.50 8.93
C PHE A 111 -5.77 18.02 8.09
N VAL A 112 -5.88 16.81 7.59
CA VAL A 112 -4.82 16.15 6.84
C VAL A 112 -5.35 15.66 5.49
N VAL A 113 -4.57 15.85 4.43
CA VAL A 113 -4.95 15.49 3.06
C VAL A 113 -3.87 14.66 2.40
N GLY A 114 -4.27 13.52 1.84
CA GLY A 114 -3.51 12.71 0.91
C GLY A 114 -3.98 12.94 -0.53
N LEU A 115 -3.05 13.27 -1.42
CA LEU A 115 -3.29 13.45 -2.85
C LEU A 115 -2.45 12.44 -3.63
N PHE A 116 -3.11 11.48 -4.31
CA PHE A 116 -2.45 10.36 -4.96
C PHE A 116 -2.76 10.32 -6.45
N GLU A 117 -1.82 9.87 -7.25
CA GLU A 117 -2.05 9.55 -8.66
C GLU A 117 -2.63 8.12 -8.84
N ALA A 118 -2.67 7.35 -7.75
CA ALA A 118 -3.40 6.10 -7.64
C ALA A 118 -4.85 6.34 -7.19
N PRO A 119 -5.87 5.77 -7.86
CA PRO A 119 -7.26 5.98 -7.52
C PRO A 119 -7.70 5.09 -6.34
N PHE A 120 -8.66 5.57 -5.55
CA PHE A 120 -9.47 4.69 -4.72
C PHE A 120 -10.57 4.03 -5.57
N GLU A 121 -10.95 2.79 -5.26
CA GLU A 121 -11.96 2.05 -6.04
C GLU A 121 -13.32 2.75 -6.08
N ARG A 122 -13.69 3.44 -5.01
CA ARG A 122 -14.98 4.14 -4.86
C ARG A 122 -14.92 5.21 -3.80
N ASN A 123 -15.84 6.15 -3.90
CA ASN A 123 -16.03 7.16 -2.87
C ASN A 123 -16.57 6.53 -1.57
N ARG A 124 -15.97 6.88 -0.42
CA ARG A 124 -16.39 6.40 0.91
C ARG A 124 -16.26 7.50 1.93
N LEU A 125 -17.22 7.57 2.85
CA LEU A 125 -17.18 8.41 4.04
C LEU A 125 -17.30 7.52 5.27
N PHE A 126 -16.41 7.75 6.23
CA PHE A 126 -16.45 7.14 7.56
C PHE A 126 -16.40 8.25 8.60
N VAL A 127 -17.08 8.03 9.71
CA VAL A 127 -17.06 8.94 10.86
C VAL A 127 -17.01 8.08 12.11
N SER A 128 -15.95 8.26 12.92
CA SER A 128 -15.69 7.52 14.14
C SER A 128 -14.96 8.42 15.14
N ASP A 129 -14.48 7.88 16.24
CA ASP A 129 -13.62 8.53 17.24
C ASP A 129 -12.15 8.64 16.77
N ARG A 130 -11.80 8.00 15.65
CA ARG A 130 -10.44 7.94 15.07
C ARG A 130 -10.46 7.76 13.56
N PRO A 131 -9.32 7.99 12.86
CA PRO A 131 -9.21 7.76 11.42
C PRO A 131 -9.45 6.31 11.02
N HIS A 132 -10.22 6.11 9.94
CA HIS A 132 -10.40 4.82 9.29
C HIS A 132 -9.24 4.53 8.35
N LEU A 133 -8.44 3.50 8.63
CA LEU A 133 -7.12 3.27 8.00
C LEU A 133 -7.15 2.32 6.81
N TYR A 134 -8.10 1.38 6.81
CA TYR A 134 -8.12 0.23 5.90
C TYR A 134 -7.99 0.58 4.40
N PRO A 135 -8.73 1.57 3.84
CA PRO A 135 -8.60 1.90 2.43
C PRO A 135 -7.24 2.50 2.08
N LEU A 136 -6.62 3.24 3.01
CA LEU A 136 -5.29 3.79 2.82
C LEU A 136 -4.20 2.71 2.90
N ALA A 137 -4.30 1.81 3.88
CA ALA A 137 -3.38 0.68 4.01
C ALA A 137 -3.43 -0.22 2.78
N ARG A 138 -4.63 -0.46 2.21
CA ARG A 138 -4.77 -1.19 0.96
C ARG A 138 -4.13 -0.45 -0.22
N LEU A 139 -4.27 0.86 -0.30
CA LEU A 139 -3.60 1.65 -1.34
C LEU A 139 -2.08 1.55 -1.24
N VAL A 140 -1.53 1.60 -0.01
CA VAL A 140 -0.09 1.43 0.25
C VAL A 140 0.40 0.07 -0.25
N ASP A 141 -0.35 -1.00 0.00
CA ASP A 141 0.00 -2.34 -0.43
C ASP A 141 -0.12 -2.52 -1.95
N GLN A 142 -1.21 -2.05 -2.57
CA GLN A 142 -1.43 -2.16 -4.02
C GLN A 142 -0.45 -1.36 -4.88
N TYR A 143 0.08 -0.27 -4.35
CA TYR A 143 0.99 0.64 -5.06
C TYR A 143 2.34 0.76 -4.34
N ARG A 144 2.86 -0.39 -3.89
CA ARG A 144 4.21 -0.49 -3.31
C ARG A 144 5.27 0.04 -4.27
N ARG A 145 6.42 0.43 -3.72
CA ARG A 145 7.55 0.91 -4.52
C ARG A 145 8.17 -0.23 -5.32
N TYR A 146 8.40 0.01 -6.61
CA TYR A 146 9.16 -0.88 -7.47
C TYR A 146 10.01 -0.07 -8.45
N ALA A 147 11.11 -0.66 -8.95
CA ALA A 147 11.96 -0.03 -9.94
C ALA A 147 11.70 -0.59 -11.34
N VAL A 148 11.80 0.27 -12.34
CA VAL A 148 11.81 -0.11 -13.75
C VAL A 148 13.07 0.43 -14.40
N VAL A 149 13.82 -0.45 -15.07
CA VAL A 149 15.00 -0.08 -15.87
C VAL A 149 14.60 -0.12 -17.32
N LEU A 150 14.49 1.03 -17.95
CA LEU A 150 14.28 1.16 -19.40
C LEU A 150 15.64 1.42 -20.07
N ALA A 151 16.13 0.48 -20.88
CA ALA A 151 17.48 0.55 -21.43
C ALA A 151 17.56 0.17 -22.91
N ASP A 152 18.49 0.81 -23.59
CA ASP A 152 19.06 0.36 -24.87
C ASP A 152 20.58 0.09 -24.71
N THR A 153 21.31 -0.11 -25.78
CA THR A 153 22.75 -0.38 -25.76
C THR A 153 23.62 0.83 -25.40
N ASN A 154 23.05 2.04 -25.29
CA ASN A 154 23.78 3.29 -25.09
C ASN A 154 23.19 4.21 -24.02
N ARG A 155 21.88 4.07 -23.73
CA ARG A 155 21.13 4.89 -22.78
C ARG A 155 20.33 3.99 -21.84
N ALA A 156 20.16 4.41 -20.62
CA ALA A 156 19.21 3.80 -19.70
C ALA A 156 18.57 4.88 -18.85
N GLN A 157 17.34 4.60 -18.46
CA GLN A 157 16.56 5.39 -17.52
C GLN A 157 16.05 4.43 -16.44
N ILE A 158 16.28 4.78 -15.18
CA ILE A 158 15.81 4.02 -14.04
C ILE A 158 14.73 4.84 -13.36
N PHE A 159 13.55 4.27 -13.27
CA PHE A 159 12.38 4.87 -12.61
C PHE A 159 12.08 4.13 -11.32
N VAL A 160 11.77 4.86 -10.27
CA VAL A 160 11.11 4.33 -9.07
C VAL A 160 9.66 4.77 -9.10
N PHE A 161 8.75 3.82 -9.22
CA PHE A 161 7.32 4.07 -9.15
C PHE A 161 6.78 3.82 -7.74
N ALA A 162 5.89 4.69 -7.28
CA ALA A 162 5.13 4.56 -6.05
C ALA A 162 3.83 5.35 -6.15
N ALA A 163 2.74 4.83 -5.59
CA ALA A 163 1.45 5.52 -5.54
C ALA A 163 0.94 6.01 -6.91
N GLY A 164 1.23 5.24 -7.98
CA GLY A 164 0.77 5.54 -9.35
C GLY A 164 1.60 6.58 -10.10
N ARG A 165 2.81 6.93 -9.65
CA ARG A 165 3.69 7.90 -10.32
C ARG A 165 5.17 7.55 -10.17
N ALA A 166 6.00 8.14 -11.04
CA ALA A 166 7.44 8.14 -10.83
C ALA A 166 7.79 9.11 -9.67
N VAL A 167 8.46 8.58 -8.64
CA VAL A 167 8.95 9.38 -7.50
C VAL A 167 10.42 9.70 -7.62
N GLU A 168 11.16 8.92 -8.40
CA GLU A 168 12.56 9.12 -8.70
C GLU A 168 12.85 8.68 -10.14
N GLN A 169 13.75 9.41 -10.81
CA GLN A 169 14.24 9.08 -12.14
C GLN A 169 15.74 9.37 -12.23
N GLU A 170 16.52 8.36 -12.58
CA GLU A 170 17.93 8.54 -12.92
C GLU A 170 18.20 8.17 -14.39
N GLN A 171 19.11 8.92 -15.02
CA GLN A 171 19.54 8.68 -16.41
C GLN A 171 21.01 8.29 -16.43
N VAL A 172 21.30 7.20 -17.14
CA VAL A 172 22.66 6.73 -17.39
C VAL A 172 22.94 6.83 -18.88
N GLU A 173 23.77 7.80 -19.25
CA GLU A 173 24.18 8.01 -20.65
C GLU A 173 25.67 7.79 -20.81
N ASN A 174 26.05 6.99 -21.79
CA ASN A 174 27.44 6.82 -22.19
C ASN A 174 27.80 7.66 -23.40
N VAL A 175 29.04 8.18 -23.43
CA VAL A 175 29.54 9.00 -24.53
C VAL A 175 29.64 8.19 -25.83
N LYS A 176 28.86 8.55 -26.85
CA LYS A 176 28.84 7.90 -28.15
C LYS A 176 30.25 7.81 -28.76
N THR A 177 30.74 6.58 -28.99
CA THR A 177 31.89 6.34 -29.82
C THR A 177 31.53 6.66 -31.28
N LYS A 178 32.24 7.62 -31.92
CA LYS A 178 32.05 7.96 -33.34
C LYS A 178 32.29 6.73 -34.20
N GLN A 179 31.31 6.39 -35.03
CA GLN A 179 31.47 5.38 -36.08
C GLN A 179 32.57 5.78 -37.05
N THR A 180 33.69 5.07 -37.06
CA THR A 180 34.72 5.18 -38.09
C THR A 180 34.53 4.07 -39.09
N LYS A 181 34.19 4.40 -40.36
CA LYS A 181 34.17 3.42 -41.48
C LYS A 181 35.59 3.02 -41.84
N VAL A 182 36.03 1.87 -41.34
CA VAL A 182 37.32 1.23 -41.78
C VAL A 182 37.05 -0.21 -42.15
N GLY A 183 37.44 -0.63 -43.34
CA GLY A 183 37.24 -1.98 -43.86
C GLY A 183 38.36 -2.93 -43.49
N GLY A 184 38.09 -4.22 -43.49
CA GLY A 184 39.07 -5.30 -43.39
C GLY A 184 39.29 -5.82 -41.93
N TRP A 185 40.53 -6.20 -41.63
CA TRP A 185 40.96 -6.79 -40.33
C TRP A 185 40.60 -6.02 -39.07
N SER A 186 40.15 -4.79 -39.22
CA SER A 186 39.64 -3.94 -38.13
C SER A 186 38.22 -4.35 -37.65
N GLN A 187 37.44 -5.10 -38.42
CA GLN A 187 36.05 -5.40 -38.13
C GLN A 187 35.87 -6.27 -36.84
N ALA A 188 36.71 -7.31 -36.68
CA ALA A 188 36.70 -8.14 -35.49
C ALA A 188 37.20 -7.41 -34.24
N ARG A 189 38.13 -6.44 -34.40
CA ARG A 189 38.59 -5.58 -33.32
C ARG A 189 37.53 -4.54 -32.96
N TYR A 190 36.84 -4.01 -33.95
CA TYR A 190 35.74 -3.06 -33.78
C TYR A 190 34.53 -3.70 -33.08
N GLN A 191 34.14 -4.93 -33.53
CA GLN A 191 33.05 -5.67 -32.88
C GLN A 191 33.35 -5.96 -31.40
N ARG A 192 34.57 -6.38 -31.06
CA ARG A 192 35.00 -6.57 -29.67
C ARG A 192 34.99 -5.28 -28.86
N HIS A 193 35.35 -4.17 -29.49
CA HIS A 193 35.31 -2.84 -28.84
C HIS A 193 33.87 -2.40 -28.54
N VAL A 194 32.94 -2.60 -29.48
CA VAL A 194 31.52 -2.34 -29.32
C VAL A 194 30.91 -3.23 -28.24
N GLN A 195 31.23 -4.52 -28.24
CA GLN A 195 30.77 -5.45 -27.20
C GLN A 195 31.26 -5.04 -25.79
N ASN A 196 32.53 -4.71 -25.65
CA ASN A 196 33.09 -4.25 -24.39
C ASN A 196 32.41 -2.94 -23.92
N TYR A 197 32.05 -2.08 -24.86
CA TYR A 197 31.34 -0.83 -24.56
C TYR A 197 29.93 -1.10 -24.04
N HIS A 198 29.16 -2.00 -24.67
CA HIS A 198 27.82 -2.38 -24.21
C HIS A 198 27.88 -3.07 -22.85
N LEU A 199 28.87 -3.94 -22.61
CA LEU A 199 29.08 -4.57 -21.30
C LEU A 199 29.39 -3.55 -20.20
N GLN A 200 30.23 -2.55 -20.50
CA GLN A 200 30.55 -1.50 -19.54
C GLN A 200 29.33 -0.64 -19.23
N HIS A 201 28.51 -0.29 -20.26
CA HIS A 201 27.28 0.43 -20.08
C HIS A 201 26.30 -0.37 -19.22
N ALA A 202 26.07 -1.66 -19.54
CA ALA A 202 25.20 -2.54 -18.75
C ALA A 202 25.65 -2.60 -17.29
N LYS A 203 26.96 -2.66 -17.05
CA LYS A 203 27.51 -2.65 -15.69
C LYS A 203 27.21 -1.35 -14.96
N GLU A 204 27.41 -0.19 -15.58
CA GLU A 204 27.09 1.11 -14.97
C GLU A 204 25.61 1.25 -14.65
N VAL A 205 24.73 0.73 -15.52
CA VAL A 205 23.27 0.69 -15.27
C VAL A 205 22.96 -0.18 -14.07
N VAL A 206 23.56 -1.38 -13.98
CA VAL A 206 23.34 -2.31 -12.88
C VAL A 206 23.88 -1.74 -11.55
N ASP A 207 25.07 -1.14 -11.56
CA ASP A 207 25.66 -0.52 -10.35
C ASP A 207 24.76 0.64 -9.82
N THR A 208 24.18 1.43 -10.73
CA THR A 208 23.23 2.50 -10.38
C THR A 208 21.91 1.93 -9.85
N LEU A 209 21.37 0.91 -10.51
CA LEU A 209 20.17 0.23 -10.05
C LEU A 209 20.34 -0.39 -8.66
N GLU A 210 21.48 -1.07 -8.41
CA GLU A 210 21.76 -1.69 -7.12
C GLU A 210 21.78 -0.65 -5.99
N LYS A 211 22.36 0.53 -6.27
CA LYS A 211 22.38 1.64 -5.33
C LYS A 211 20.94 2.10 -5.00
N ILE A 212 20.12 2.38 -6.02
CA ILE A 212 18.72 2.83 -5.85
C ILE A 212 17.91 1.76 -5.11
N VAL A 213 18.00 0.49 -5.50
CA VAL A 213 17.29 -0.63 -4.87
C VAL A 213 17.61 -0.74 -3.38
N ARG A 214 18.85 -0.46 -2.99
CA ARG A 214 19.27 -0.48 -1.59
C ARG A 214 18.80 0.77 -0.82
N GLU A 215 18.97 1.96 -1.40
CA GLU A 215 18.63 3.24 -0.75
C GLU A 215 17.13 3.41 -0.57
N GLU A 216 16.32 3.00 -1.56
CA GLU A 216 14.87 3.07 -1.55
C GLU A 216 14.18 1.80 -1.02
N ASN A 217 14.95 0.80 -0.55
CA ASN A 217 14.46 -0.48 -0.04
C ASN A 217 13.47 -1.19 -0.99
N ILE A 218 13.82 -1.24 -2.28
CA ILE A 218 12.97 -1.81 -3.34
C ILE A 218 13.04 -3.34 -3.32
N GLU A 219 11.88 -3.99 -3.37
CA GLU A 219 11.76 -5.44 -3.39
C GLU A 219 11.59 -6.00 -4.81
N HIS A 220 11.02 -5.23 -5.74
CA HIS A 220 10.68 -5.67 -7.08
C HIS A 220 11.29 -4.76 -8.15
N VAL A 221 11.88 -5.40 -9.17
CA VAL A 221 12.49 -4.75 -10.32
C VAL A 221 11.88 -5.31 -11.60
N ILE A 222 11.58 -4.43 -12.56
CA ILE A 222 11.16 -4.79 -13.91
C ILE A 222 12.21 -4.28 -14.87
N LEU A 223 12.66 -5.13 -15.80
CA LEU A 223 13.55 -4.73 -16.87
C LEU A 223 12.73 -4.38 -18.11
N ALA A 224 13.08 -3.31 -18.81
CA ALA A 224 12.46 -2.91 -20.06
C ALA A 224 13.53 -2.63 -21.12
N GLY A 225 13.37 -3.19 -22.31
CA GLY A 225 14.32 -3.03 -23.40
C GLY A 225 14.19 -4.14 -24.44
N ASP A 226 15.18 -4.25 -25.33
CA ASP A 226 15.22 -5.33 -26.30
C ASP A 226 15.54 -6.67 -25.63
N GLU A 227 14.63 -7.63 -25.77
CA GLU A 227 14.73 -8.95 -25.14
C GLU A 227 15.89 -9.80 -25.65
N ALA A 228 16.32 -9.58 -26.89
CA ALA A 228 17.37 -10.39 -27.50
C ALA A 228 18.78 -9.87 -27.18
N THR A 229 18.93 -8.59 -26.87
CA THR A 229 20.24 -7.95 -26.74
C THR A 229 20.45 -7.28 -25.38
N VAL A 230 19.54 -6.41 -24.95
CA VAL A 230 19.73 -5.55 -23.76
C VAL A 230 19.44 -6.31 -22.48
N ILE A 231 18.30 -6.98 -22.40
CA ILE A 231 17.90 -7.72 -21.19
C ILE A 231 18.93 -8.79 -20.80
N PRO A 232 19.46 -9.63 -21.72
CA PRO A 232 20.51 -10.59 -21.37
C PRO A 232 21.79 -9.92 -20.86
N LEU A 233 22.20 -8.79 -21.47
CA LEU A 233 23.39 -8.06 -21.02
C LEU A 233 23.24 -7.49 -19.61
N LEU A 234 22.08 -6.95 -19.26
CA LEU A 234 21.80 -6.47 -17.90
C LEU A 234 21.85 -7.64 -16.91
N ARG A 235 21.17 -8.75 -17.19
CA ARG A 235 21.15 -9.95 -16.33
C ARG A 235 22.54 -10.54 -16.11
N GLU A 236 23.40 -10.56 -17.15
CA GLU A 236 24.79 -11.05 -17.03
C GLU A 236 25.63 -10.22 -16.04
N GLN A 237 25.35 -8.92 -15.90
CA GLN A 237 26.06 -8.04 -15.00
C GLN A 237 25.44 -7.96 -13.59
N MET A 238 24.22 -8.49 -13.38
CA MET A 238 23.52 -8.42 -12.11
C MET A 238 24.11 -9.37 -11.07
N PRO A 239 24.34 -8.90 -9.83
CA PRO A 239 24.56 -9.80 -8.71
C PRO A 239 23.29 -10.62 -8.43
N LYS A 240 23.45 -11.82 -7.91
CA LYS A 240 22.34 -12.74 -7.65
C LYS A 240 21.22 -12.13 -6.78
N THR A 241 21.60 -11.34 -5.78
CA THR A 241 20.68 -10.65 -4.88
C THR A 241 19.79 -9.62 -5.58
N LEU A 242 20.27 -9.01 -6.68
CA LEU A 242 19.50 -8.11 -7.50
C LEU A 242 18.66 -8.87 -8.54
N GLU A 243 19.22 -9.94 -9.12
CA GLU A 243 18.51 -10.78 -10.08
C GLU A 243 17.27 -11.45 -9.47
N GLU A 244 17.34 -11.88 -8.20
CA GLU A 244 16.23 -12.44 -7.44
C GLU A 244 15.07 -11.45 -7.23
N LYS A 245 15.33 -10.14 -7.34
CA LYS A 245 14.30 -9.09 -7.28
C LYS A 245 13.66 -8.79 -8.63
N VAL A 246 14.22 -9.29 -9.74
CA VAL A 246 13.65 -9.07 -11.08
C VAL A 246 12.45 -9.98 -11.30
N ILE A 247 11.27 -9.38 -11.34
CA ILE A 247 10.00 -10.10 -11.44
C ILE A 247 9.58 -10.37 -12.89
N ASP A 248 9.95 -9.50 -13.84
CA ASP A 248 9.64 -9.68 -15.27
C ASP A 248 10.53 -8.81 -16.17
N ALA A 249 10.35 -8.95 -17.49
CA ALA A 249 10.96 -8.11 -18.51
C ALA A 249 9.93 -7.68 -19.56
N LEU A 250 9.99 -6.40 -19.97
CA LEU A 250 9.10 -5.78 -20.94
C LEU A 250 9.87 -5.43 -22.24
N SER A 251 9.28 -5.73 -23.39
CA SER A 251 9.83 -5.38 -24.69
C SER A 251 9.41 -3.96 -25.08
N LEU A 252 10.11 -2.94 -24.54
CA LEU A 252 9.82 -1.53 -24.75
C LEU A 252 11.05 -0.78 -25.29
N GLY A 253 10.79 0.25 -26.12
CA GLY A 253 11.86 1.11 -26.65
C GLY A 253 12.29 2.18 -25.64
N ILE A 254 13.56 2.61 -25.71
CA ILE A 254 14.12 3.63 -24.80
C ILE A 254 13.36 4.98 -24.83
N ASP A 255 12.66 5.27 -25.89
CA ASP A 255 11.87 6.50 -26.05
C ASP A 255 10.40 6.33 -25.65
N THR A 256 10.02 5.18 -25.00
CA THR A 256 8.68 4.95 -24.45
C THR A 256 8.35 6.04 -23.43
N PRO A 257 7.19 6.69 -23.54
CA PRO A 257 6.78 7.72 -22.59
C PRO A 257 6.58 7.14 -21.17
N GLU A 258 6.85 7.94 -20.14
CA GLU A 258 6.74 7.53 -18.73
C GLU A 258 5.37 6.95 -18.37
N HIS A 259 4.28 7.55 -18.87
CA HIS A 259 2.92 7.08 -18.56
C HIS A 259 2.63 5.69 -19.15
N GLU A 260 3.14 5.39 -20.34
CA GLU A 260 3.02 4.06 -20.97
C GLU A 260 3.87 3.02 -20.22
N LEU A 261 5.10 3.41 -19.84
CA LEU A 261 5.98 2.57 -19.02
C LEU A 261 5.35 2.25 -17.67
N LEU A 262 4.71 3.23 -17.02
CA LEU A 262 3.98 3.05 -15.77
C LEU A 262 2.82 2.06 -15.94
N GLU A 263 1.98 2.23 -16.98
CA GLU A 263 0.80 1.38 -17.22
C GLU A 263 1.20 -0.09 -17.46
N GLU A 264 2.17 -0.32 -18.32
CA GLU A 264 2.68 -1.67 -18.65
C GLU A 264 3.36 -2.31 -17.43
N SER A 265 4.22 -1.57 -16.74
CA SER A 265 4.93 -2.10 -15.57
C SER A 265 4.00 -2.36 -14.38
N LEU A 266 2.99 -1.52 -14.17
CA LEU A 266 1.98 -1.73 -13.12
C LEU A 266 1.16 -2.99 -13.38
N THR A 267 0.80 -3.26 -14.63
CA THR A 267 0.09 -4.49 -15.03
C THR A 267 0.90 -5.74 -14.70
N VAL A 268 2.21 -5.72 -15.00
CA VAL A 268 3.14 -6.80 -14.67
C VAL A 268 3.25 -6.99 -13.15
N PHE A 269 3.45 -5.89 -12.43
CA PHE A 269 3.56 -5.87 -10.98
C PHE A 269 2.32 -6.49 -10.31
N GLN A 270 1.13 -6.06 -10.68
CA GLN A 270 -0.13 -6.56 -10.13
C GLN A 270 -0.36 -8.05 -10.42
N ARG A 271 0.01 -8.50 -11.63
CA ARG A 271 -0.06 -9.94 -11.97
C ARG A 271 0.88 -10.77 -11.13
N HIS A 272 2.12 -10.32 -10.94
CA HIS A 272 3.10 -10.99 -10.09
C HIS A 272 2.62 -11.06 -8.64
N ASP A 273 2.12 -9.95 -8.12
CA ASP A 273 1.59 -9.82 -6.76
C ASP A 273 0.45 -10.80 -6.52
N SER A 274 -0.53 -10.86 -7.43
CA SER A 274 -1.65 -11.80 -7.33
C SER A 274 -1.23 -13.28 -7.30
N LEU A 275 -0.20 -13.67 -8.05
CA LEU A 275 0.33 -15.04 -8.02
C LEU A 275 1.02 -15.34 -6.69
N THR A 276 1.82 -14.39 -6.22
CA THR A 276 2.51 -14.47 -4.93
C THR A 276 1.53 -14.54 -3.76
N ASP A 277 0.44 -13.80 -3.81
CA ASP A 277 -0.63 -13.80 -2.80
C ASP A 277 -1.30 -15.18 -2.68
N MET A 278 -1.56 -15.83 -3.81
CA MET A 278 -2.10 -17.20 -3.81
C MET A 278 -1.15 -18.19 -3.13
N GLU A 279 0.14 -18.10 -3.44
CA GLU A 279 1.19 -18.93 -2.82
C GLU A 279 1.30 -18.66 -1.31
N LYS A 280 1.26 -17.39 -0.90
CA LYS A 280 1.27 -16.99 0.50
C LYS A 280 0.06 -17.55 1.27
N VAL A 281 -1.15 -17.45 0.69
CA VAL A 281 -2.35 -18.00 1.32
C VAL A 281 -2.24 -19.52 1.47
N GLU A 282 -1.75 -20.26 0.47
CA GLU A 282 -1.53 -21.70 0.57
C GLU A 282 -0.49 -22.07 1.64
N ARG A 283 0.62 -21.32 1.67
CA ARG A 283 1.65 -21.49 2.70
C ARG A 283 1.07 -21.25 4.10
N LEU A 284 0.33 -20.16 4.31
CA LEU A 284 -0.32 -19.86 5.59
C LEU A 284 -1.27 -20.98 6.03
N LEU A 285 -2.10 -21.49 5.11
CA LEU A 285 -3.00 -22.60 5.37
C LEU A 285 -2.25 -23.87 5.83
N ASN A 286 -1.09 -24.13 5.23
CA ASN A 286 -0.27 -25.29 5.58
C ASN A 286 0.40 -25.13 6.95
N GLU A 287 0.99 -23.96 7.23
CA GLU A 287 1.60 -23.64 8.52
C GLU A 287 0.56 -23.65 9.68
N TYR A 288 -0.62 -23.08 9.42
CA TYR A 288 -1.73 -23.10 10.37
C TYR A 288 -2.19 -24.53 10.70
N ARG A 289 -2.36 -25.38 9.66
CA ARG A 289 -2.76 -26.80 9.87
C ARG A 289 -1.70 -27.64 10.56
N ALA A 290 -0.45 -27.33 10.32
CA ALA A 290 0.69 -28.00 10.94
C ALA A 290 0.92 -27.55 12.40
N ASP A 291 0.18 -26.55 12.87
CA ASP A 291 0.39 -25.89 14.17
C ASP A 291 1.82 -25.34 14.29
N ASP A 292 2.33 -24.79 13.17
CA ASP A 292 3.65 -24.17 13.04
C ASP A 292 3.54 -22.63 13.14
N LEU A 293 4.32 -21.87 12.42
CA LEU A 293 4.40 -20.40 12.48
C LEU A 293 3.25 -19.67 11.77
N GLY A 294 2.09 -20.29 11.62
CA GLY A 294 0.87 -19.72 11.05
C GLY A 294 -0.26 -19.60 12.06
N VAL A 295 -0.95 -18.44 12.07
CA VAL A 295 -2.22 -18.24 12.78
C VAL A 295 -3.28 -17.76 11.81
N ALA A 296 -4.56 -18.07 12.12
CA ALA A 296 -5.67 -17.68 11.26
C ALA A 296 -6.92 -17.39 12.10
N GLY A 297 -7.72 -16.44 11.60
CA GLY A 297 -8.85 -15.89 12.32
C GLY A 297 -8.54 -14.56 13.01
N VAL A 298 -9.58 -13.76 13.22
CA VAL A 298 -9.42 -12.41 13.80
C VAL A 298 -8.88 -12.45 15.23
N PRO A 299 -9.42 -13.26 16.16
CA PRO A 299 -8.97 -13.26 17.55
C PRO A 299 -7.49 -13.65 17.69
N GLU A 300 -7.08 -14.75 17.04
CA GLU A 300 -5.70 -15.26 17.10
C GLU A 300 -4.71 -14.30 16.47
N THR A 301 -5.10 -13.68 15.33
CA THR A 301 -4.27 -12.69 14.66
C THR A 301 -4.10 -11.42 15.50
N LEU A 302 -5.18 -10.93 16.14
CA LEU A 302 -5.12 -9.78 17.05
C LEU A 302 -4.22 -10.07 18.26
N ALA A 303 -4.33 -11.26 18.85
CA ALA A 303 -3.49 -11.68 19.97
C ALA A 303 -2.01 -11.72 19.55
N ALA A 304 -1.70 -12.33 18.40
CA ALA A 304 -0.35 -12.42 17.87
C ALA A 304 0.24 -11.04 17.55
N LEU A 305 -0.55 -10.13 16.95
CA LEU A 305 -0.15 -8.74 16.69
C LEU A 305 0.15 -8.00 18.00
N SER A 306 -0.69 -8.15 19.00
CA SER A 306 -0.51 -7.50 20.30
C SER A 306 0.75 -7.97 21.05
N ASN A 307 1.16 -9.20 20.82
CA ASN A 307 2.40 -9.77 21.36
C ASN A 307 3.64 -9.49 20.50
N GLY A 308 3.52 -8.74 19.41
CA GLY A 308 4.65 -8.43 18.53
C GLY A 308 5.21 -9.63 17.75
N GLN A 309 4.43 -10.72 17.65
CA GLN A 309 4.88 -11.98 17.06
C GLN A 309 4.79 -12.00 15.51
N VAL A 310 3.99 -11.11 14.93
CA VAL A 310 3.65 -11.19 13.49
C VAL A 310 4.78 -10.62 12.63
N GLU A 311 5.18 -11.40 11.62
CA GLU A 311 6.07 -10.98 10.55
C GLU A 311 5.28 -10.36 9.38
N GLU A 312 4.27 -11.10 8.90
CA GLU A 312 3.41 -10.68 7.81
C GLU A 312 1.95 -11.07 8.11
N MET A 313 1.04 -10.13 7.97
CA MET A 313 -0.40 -10.34 8.07
C MET A 313 -1.02 -10.38 6.67
N LEU A 314 -1.75 -11.45 6.38
CA LEU A 314 -2.60 -11.56 5.19
C LEU A 314 -4.03 -11.23 5.56
N ILE A 315 -4.63 -10.28 4.86
CA ILE A 315 -5.99 -9.80 5.14
C ILE A 315 -6.80 -9.70 3.85
N ALA A 316 -8.08 -10.06 3.88
CA ALA A 316 -8.95 -9.94 2.72
C ALA A 316 -9.02 -8.48 2.23
N ALA A 317 -8.92 -8.21 0.93
CA ALA A 317 -8.96 -6.85 0.38
C ALA A 317 -10.33 -6.15 0.55
N LYS A 318 -11.37 -6.91 0.87
CA LYS A 318 -12.70 -6.38 1.19
C LYS A 318 -12.97 -6.57 2.68
N ALA A 319 -13.15 -5.48 3.41
CA ALA A 319 -13.45 -5.55 4.84
C ALA A 319 -14.71 -6.39 5.15
N ASP A 320 -15.68 -6.40 4.25
CA ASP A 320 -16.92 -7.19 4.38
C ASP A 320 -16.66 -8.73 4.35
N SER A 321 -15.48 -9.17 3.90
CA SER A 321 -15.05 -10.58 3.93
C SER A 321 -14.43 -11.01 5.26
N ILE A 322 -14.21 -10.07 6.17
CA ILE A 322 -13.68 -10.36 7.51
C ILE A 322 -14.83 -10.87 8.40
N GLN A 323 -14.70 -12.09 8.88
CA GLN A 323 -15.70 -12.76 9.72
C GLN A 323 -15.12 -13.09 11.09
N TYR A 324 -15.84 -12.81 12.15
CA TYR A 324 -15.38 -13.02 13.52
C TYR A 324 -16.55 -13.19 14.48
N ASP A 325 -16.28 -13.83 15.62
CA ASP A 325 -17.15 -13.81 16.78
C ASP A 325 -16.89 -12.51 17.59
N LYS A 326 -17.96 -11.74 17.81
CA LYS A 326 -17.84 -10.45 18.50
C LYS A 326 -17.38 -10.58 19.93
N GLU A 327 -17.88 -11.59 20.66
CA GLU A 327 -17.52 -11.81 22.08
C GLU A 327 -16.06 -12.23 22.22
N GLU A 328 -15.54 -13.03 21.29
CA GLU A 328 -14.15 -13.45 21.29
C GLU A 328 -13.20 -12.29 20.98
N VAL A 329 -13.52 -11.49 19.97
CA VAL A 329 -12.73 -10.29 19.63
C VAL A 329 -12.74 -9.30 20.80
N GLU A 330 -13.89 -9.05 21.44
CA GLU A 330 -13.95 -8.20 22.64
C GLU A 330 -13.09 -8.70 23.78
N LYS A 331 -13.06 -10.03 24.03
CA LYS A 331 -12.19 -10.61 25.05
C LYS A 331 -10.72 -10.35 24.76
N VAL A 332 -10.29 -10.58 23.51
CA VAL A 332 -8.91 -10.33 23.09
C VAL A 332 -8.55 -8.87 23.21
N LEU A 333 -9.39 -7.97 22.71
CA LEU A 333 -9.14 -6.54 22.78
C LEU A 333 -9.03 -6.06 24.23
N LYS A 334 -9.91 -6.51 25.13
CA LYS A 334 -9.85 -6.18 26.58
C LYS A 334 -8.61 -6.75 27.27
N LEU A 335 -8.15 -7.94 26.86
CA LEU A 335 -6.97 -8.59 27.44
C LEU A 335 -5.68 -7.84 27.05
N TYR A 336 -5.62 -7.33 25.83
CA TYR A 336 -4.48 -6.62 25.27
C TYR A 336 -4.75 -5.12 25.09
N ASP A 337 -5.60 -4.54 25.95
CA ASP A 337 -5.88 -3.11 25.95
C ASP A 337 -4.69 -2.37 26.54
N VAL A 338 -3.85 -1.84 25.63
CA VAL A 338 -2.61 -1.14 26.00
C VAL A 338 -2.90 0.31 26.41
N ASP A 339 -3.97 0.93 25.86
CA ASP A 339 -4.22 2.37 25.97
C ASP A 339 -5.61 2.75 26.48
N GLY A 340 -6.45 1.78 26.89
CA GLY A 340 -7.83 2.02 27.36
C GLY A 340 -8.78 2.49 26.25
N ALA A 341 -8.40 2.31 25.01
CA ALA A 341 -9.05 2.87 23.82
C ALA A 341 -9.73 1.78 22.97
N LEU A 342 -10.65 1.01 23.61
CA LEU A 342 -11.48 0.09 22.84
C LEU A 342 -12.45 0.88 21.93
N PRO A 343 -12.67 0.44 20.67
CA PRO A 343 -13.68 1.03 19.81
C PRO A 343 -15.07 0.97 20.47
N GLU A 344 -15.83 2.04 20.38
CA GLU A 344 -17.22 2.08 20.91
C GLU A 344 -18.13 1.03 20.25
N GLU A 345 -17.94 0.81 18.95
CA GLU A 345 -18.65 -0.20 18.18
C GLU A 345 -17.66 -1.14 17.49
N LEU A 346 -17.83 -2.44 17.69
CA LEU A 346 -17.12 -3.47 16.94
C LEU A 346 -17.97 -3.89 15.74
N ASP A 347 -17.74 -3.22 14.62
CA ASP A 347 -18.17 -3.66 13.30
C ASP A 347 -16.97 -4.21 12.49
N GLN A 348 -17.22 -4.77 11.31
CA GLN A 348 -16.17 -5.34 10.45
C GLN A 348 -15.08 -4.32 10.08
N ARG A 349 -15.44 -3.05 9.96
CA ARG A 349 -14.53 -1.96 9.57
C ARG A 349 -13.62 -1.59 10.72
N THR A 350 -14.18 -1.47 11.90
CA THR A 350 -13.43 -1.16 13.12
C THR A 350 -12.43 -2.27 13.45
N VAL A 351 -12.84 -3.53 13.29
CA VAL A 351 -11.95 -4.69 13.47
C VAL A 351 -10.84 -4.70 12.42
N ALA A 352 -11.17 -4.38 11.16
CA ALA A 352 -10.19 -4.29 10.09
C ALA A 352 -9.15 -3.18 10.35
N ASP A 353 -9.61 -2.02 10.85
CA ASP A 353 -8.72 -0.91 11.23
C ASP A 353 -7.82 -1.28 12.41
N GLU A 354 -8.36 -1.99 13.39
CA GLU A 354 -7.59 -2.42 14.56
C GLU A 354 -6.51 -3.44 14.19
N LEU A 355 -6.79 -4.36 13.27
CA LEU A 355 -5.80 -5.26 12.70
C LEU A 355 -4.67 -4.48 12.01
N VAL A 356 -5.00 -3.52 11.16
CA VAL A 356 -4.02 -2.66 10.45
C VAL A 356 -3.21 -1.83 11.45
N ARG A 357 -3.86 -1.21 12.44
CA ARG A 357 -3.19 -0.41 13.47
C ARG A 357 -2.18 -1.23 14.26
N ARG A 358 -2.59 -2.37 14.82
CA ARG A 358 -1.70 -3.24 15.60
C ARG A 358 -0.57 -3.82 14.77
N ALA A 359 -0.81 -4.14 13.49
CA ALA A 359 0.23 -4.58 12.59
C ALA A 359 1.34 -3.53 12.44
N ASN A 360 0.98 -2.26 12.29
CA ASN A 360 1.95 -1.18 12.14
C ASN A 360 2.60 -0.78 13.47
N VAL A 361 1.81 -0.59 14.54
CA VAL A 361 2.29 0.00 15.80
C VAL A 361 3.00 -1.04 16.68
N LEU A 362 2.41 -2.21 16.86
CA LEU A 362 2.86 -3.20 17.86
C LEU A 362 3.81 -4.24 17.28
N SER A 363 3.59 -4.64 16.03
CA SER A 363 4.38 -5.71 15.42
C SER A 363 5.36 -5.23 14.36
N SER A 364 5.22 -4.02 13.83
CA SER A 364 5.92 -3.58 12.62
C SER A 364 5.84 -4.66 11.54
N ALA A 365 4.66 -5.24 11.39
CA ALA A 365 4.38 -6.35 10.49
C ALA A 365 4.05 -5.82 9.10
N ARG A 366 4.47 -6.55 8.07
CA ARG A 366 3.98 -6.32 6.72
C ARG A 366 2.49 -6.64 6.66
N VAL A 367 1.70 -5.80 5.99
CA VAL A 367 0.27 -6.04 5.74
C VAL A 367 0.09 -6.28 4.24
N THR A 368 -0.41 -7.46 3.87
CA THR A 368 -0.70 -7.85 2.49
C THR A 368 -2.19 -8.07 2.31
N PHE A 369 -2.78 -7.34 1.36
CA PHE A 369 -4.21 -7.40 1.04
C PHE A 369 -4.47 -8.41 -0.06
N ILE A 370 -5.20 -9.47 0.26
CA ILE A 370 -5.51 -10.58 -0.65
C ILE A 370 -6.78 -10.28 -1.46
N GLU A 371 -6.65 -10.08 -2.77
CA GLU A 371 -7.76 -9.76 -3.66
C GLU A 371 -8.70 -10.97 -3.86
N ASP A 372 -8.16 -12.15 -4.16
CA ASP A 372 -8.94 -13.40 -4.15
C ASP A 372 -8.89 -14.04 -2.75
N SER A 373 -9.70 -13.51 -1.85
CA SER A 373 -9.79 -13.94 -0.45
C SER A 373 -10.60 -15.23 -0.23
N THR A 374 -11.11 -15.89 -1.26
CA THR A 374 -12.03 -17.05 -1.15
C THR A 374 -11.51 -18.16 -0.21
N ARG A 375 -10.22 -18.42 -0.21
CA ARG A 375 -9.60 -19.41 0.68
C ARG A 375 -9.39 -18.87 2.09
N LEU A 376 -9.01 -17.60 2.21
CA LEU A 376 -8.76 -16.91 3.47
C LEU A 376 -10.07 -16.66 4.24
N GLU A 377 -11.18 -16.40 3.55
CA GLU A 377 -12.51 -16.22 4.15
C GLU A 377 -12.98 -17.41 4.97
N ARG A 378 -12.57 -18.63 4.60
CA ARG A 378 -12.86 -19.85 5.38
C ARG A 378 -12.17 -19.85 6.75
N LEU A 379 -11.21 -18.97 6.96
CA LEU A 379 -10.48 -18.77 8.19
C LEU A 379 -10.77 -17.40 8.83
N GLY A 380 -11.91 -16.78 8.47
CA GLY A 380 -12.30 -15.46 8.99
C GLY A 380 -11.74 -14.27 8.21
N GLY A 381 -11.15 -14.48 7.02
CA GLY A 381 -10.67 -13.40 6.14
C GLY A 381 -9.35 -12.75 6.57
N VAL A 382 -8.66 -13.31 7.58
CA VAL A 382 -7.35 -12.83 8.06
C VAL A 382 -6.53 -13.96 8.64
N GLY A 383 -5.21 -13.84 8.56
CA GLY A 383 -4.25 -14.70 9.21
C GLY A 383 -2.85 -14.10 9.15
N ALA A 384 -1.89 -14.71 9.82
CA ALA A 384 -0.55 -14.15 9.87
C ALA A 384 0.53 -15.22 9.95
N PHE A 385 1.71 -14.90 9.39
CA PHE A 385 2.96 -15.59 9.65
C PHE A 385 3.61 -15.01 10.89
N LEU A 386 4.11 -15.89 11.76
CA LEU A 386 4.76 -15.52 13.00
C LEU A 386 6.28 -15.59 12.86
N ARG A 387 6.98 -14.66 13.53
CA ARG A 387 8.44 -14.73 13.71
C ARG A 387 8.85 -15.82 14.68
N TYR A 388 8.03 -16.03 15.70
CA TYR A 388 8.24 -17.01 16.78
C TYR A 388 6.91 -17.33 17.48
N ARG A 389 6.84 -18.49 18.15
CA ARG A 389 5.75 -18.78 19.07
C ARG A 389 6.15 -18.46 20.51
N ILE A 390 5.23 -17.91 21.25
CA ILE A 390 5.37 -17.76 22.70
C ILE A 390 5.06 -19.13 23.32
N SER A 391 5.94 -19.64 24.21
CA SER A 391 5.65 -20.85 24.97
C SER A 391 4.42 -20.64 25.86
N GLU A 392 3.63 -21.71 26.10
CA GLU A 392 2.40 -21.66 26.92
C GLU A 392 2.64 -21.07 28.33
N GLU A 393 3.85 -21.20 28.89
CA GLU A 393 4.23 -20.63 30.17
C GLU A 393 4.33 -19.09 30.19
N ASN A 394 4.55 -18.44 29.02
CA ASN A 394 4.73 -17.01 28.86
C ASN A 394 3.59 -16.33 28.06
N ALA A 395 2.66 -17.12 27.57
CA ALA A 395 1.49 -16.58 26.87
C ALA A 395 0.55 -15.92 27.90
N VAL A 396 0.07 -14.72 27.61
CA VAL A 396 -1.13 -14.21 28.31
C VAL A 396 -2.25 -15.20 28.01
N PRO A 397 -2.92 -15.78 29.02
CA PRO A 397 -3.83 -16.91 28.80
C PRO A 397 -5.04 -16.48 27.98
N TYR A 398 -4.98 -16.77 26.69
CA TYR A 398 -6.12 -16.74 25.78
C TYR A 398 -6.53 -18.19 25.52
N GLU A 399 -7.65 -18.61 26.08
CA GLU A 399 -8.24 -19.93 25.79
C GLU A 399 -8.80 -19.87 24.35
N GLN A 400 -8.19 -20.62 23.43
CA GLN A 400 -8.69 -20.79 22.07
C GLN A 400 -10.10 -21.37 22.11
N SER A 401 -11.06 -20.70 21.50
CA SER A 401 -12.40 -21.26 21.34
C SER A 401 -12.41 -22.32 20.24
N ASP A 402 -13.23 -23.34 20.43
CA ASP A 402 -13.44 -24.41 19.43
C ASP A 402 -14.21 -23.95 18.16
N SER A 403 -14.37 -22.65 17.96
CA SER A 403 -15.25 -22.07 16.92
C SER A 403 -14.69 -22.14 15.50
N VAL A 404 -13.39 -22.32 15.32
CA VAL A 404 -12.78 -22.60 14.01
C VAL A 404 -12.53 -24.10 13.88
N PRO A 405 -13.19 -24.84 12.96
CA PRO A 405 -13.02 -26.27 12.84
C PRO A 405 -11.59 -26.61 12.41
N ARG A 406 -10.74 -27.03 13.34
CA ARG A 406 -9.49 -27.70 12.99
C ARG A 406 -9.85 -28.87 12.07
N ALA A 407 -9.43 -28.83 10.82
CA ALA A 407 -9.62 -29.94 9.89
C ALA A 407 -8.95 -31.18 10.48
N LYS A 408 -9.75 -32.08 11.10
CA LYS A 408 -9.27 -33.37 11.58
C LYS A 408 -8.58 -34.04 10.40
N ALA A 409 -7.31 -34.38 10.58
CA ALA A 409 -6.58 -35.20 9.66
C ALA A 409 -7.40 -36.46 9.38
N LEU A 410 -7.86 -36.61 8.14
CA LEU A 410 -8.41 -37.84 7.63
C LEU A 410 -7.25 -38.84 7.58
N THR A 411 -7.03 -39.55 8.69
CA THR A 411 -6.26 -40.79 8.68
C THR A 411 -7.04 -41.81 7.86
N THR A 412 -6.73 -41.89 6.58
CA THR A 412 -7.06 -43.04 5.75
C THR A 412 -6.30 -44.27 6.33
N LYS A 413 -6.99 -45.05 7.18
CA LYS A 413 -6.66 -46.44 7.37
C LYS A 413 -7.29 -47.22 6.21
N GLY A 414 -6.47 -47.91 5.46
CA GLY A 414 -6.89 -48.88 4.46
C GLY A 414 -5.73 -49.20 3.53
#